data_479070eecff2d9bc8bb85ed64abf5c34
#
_entry.id   479070eecff2d9bc8bb85ed64abf5c34
#
_cell.length_a   1.000
_cell.length_b   1.000
_cell.length_c   1.000
_cell.angle_alpha   90.00
_cell.angle_beta   90.00
_cell.angle_gamma   90.00
#
_symmetry.space_group_name_H-M   'P 1'
#
loop_
_entity.id
_entity.type
_entity.pdbx_description
1 polymer ?
#
loop_
_entity_poly.entity_id
_entity_poly.type
_entity_poly.pdbx_seq_one_letter_code
_entity_poly.pdbx_strand_id
1 'polypeptide(L)'
;MKTHNLAFIDVETTGLDSEKHELIEIGCVLAMQTAQEGKGPKIEFMEEFEYKILPEHLETADPESLMINGYTPERWADAISLKEAMEKFAEKVRGASFVAHNVSFDLAFVEGAFKKSGVKNTMHYYKLDTISLAFAKLYDKPEVQKFSLRFLCEYFGITNKNAHTALSDARATFEVYKKLLMPE
;
A
#
# COMPACT_ATOMS: atom_id res chain seq x y z
N MET A 1 -20.20 -18.72 1.60
CA MET A 1 -19.12 -18.41 0.62
C MET A 1 -18.01 -17.70 1.39
N LYS A 2 -16.72 -18.06 1.17
CA LYS A 2 -15.61 -17.42 1.89
C LYS A 2 -15.35 -16.03 1.31
N THR A 3 -15.38 -15.00 2.16
CA THR A 3 -15.11 -13.61 1.78
C THR A 3 -14.04 -13.01 2.69
N HIS A 4 -13.21 -12.12 2.12
CA HIS A 4 -12.21 -11.34 2.87
C HIS A 4 -12.18 -9.91 2.36
N ASN A 5 -12.14 -8.96 3.26
CA ASN A 5 -11.81 -7.58 2.92
C ASN A 5 -10.29 -7.44 2.83
N LEU A 6 -9.82 -6.80 1.79
CA LEU A 6 -8.41 -6.53 1.51
C LEU A 6 -8.19 -5.02 1.47
N ALA A 7 -7.13 -4.56 2.11
CA ALA A 7 -6.66 -3.19 2.05
C ALA A 7 -5.32 -3.18 1.33
N PHE A 8 -5.30 -2.69 0.11
CA PHE A 8 -4.08 -2.47 -0.68
C PHE A 8 -3.50 -1.13 -0.25
N ILE A 9 -2.36 -1.18 0.40
CA ILE A 9 -1.76 -0.04 1.08
C ILE A 9 -0.39 0.22 0.49
N ASP A 10 -0.09 1.48 0.31
CA ASP A 10 1.23 1.99 0.00
C ASP A 10 1.48 3.25 0.84
N VAL A 11 2.72 3.54 1.17
CA VAL A 11 3.10 4.65 2.03
C VAL A 11 4.24 5.47 1.42
N GLU A 12 4.17 6.80 1.62
CA GLU A 12 5.29 7.69 1.41
C GLU A 12 5.88 8.10 2.77
N THR A 13 7.19 8.18 2.82
CA THR A 13 7.93 8.36 4.07
C THR A 13 9.05 9.38 3.93
N THR A 14 9.54 9.88 5.04
CA THR A 14 10.71 10.78 5.05
C THR A 14 12.05 10.05 4.92
N GLY A 15 12.05 8.73 4.72
CA GLY A 15 13.24 7.89 4.54
C GLY A 15 12.93 6.41 4.72
N LEU A 16 13.94 5.55 4.68
CA LEU A 16 13.75 4.10 4.59
C LEU A 16 13.71 3.36 5.95
N ASP A 17 14.09 4.01 7.03
CA ASP A 17 14.17 3.42 8.38
C ASP A 17 12.96 3.82 9.22
N SER A 18 12.04 2.89 9.48
CA SER A 18 10.79 3.14 10.20
C SER A 18 10.96 3.52 11.68
N GLU A 19 12.14 3.27 12.27
CA GLU A 19 12.45 3.71 13.64
C GLU A 19 12.91 5.17 13.69
N LYS A 20 13.41 5.71 12.56
CA LYS A 20 13.98 7.04 12.44
C LYS A 20 13.10 8.01 11.64
N HIS A 21 12.50 7.52 10.59
CA HIS A 21 11.79 8.34 9.63
C HIS A 21 10.27 8.29 9.86
N GLU A 22 9.55 9.21 9.23
CA GLU A 22 8.13 9.42 9.45
C GLU A 22 7.30 8.98 8.25
N LEU A 23 6.10 8.47 8.53
CA LEU A 23 5.03 8.29 7.57
C LEU A 23 4.43 9.66 7.24
N ILE A 24 4.47 10.08 5.98
CA ILE A 24 3.94 11.38 5.53
C ILE A 24 2.76 11.29 4.55
N GLU A 25 2.53 10.13 3.95
CA GLU A 25 1.33 9.87 3.15
C GLU A 25 0.97 8.38 3.26
N ILE A 26 -0.31 8.08 3.34
CA ILE A 26 -0.84 6.72 3.30
C ILE A 26 -1.98 6.64 2.29
N GLY A 27 -1.83 5.79 1.29
CA GLY A 27 -2.84 5.49 0.28
C GLY A 27 -3.43 4.10 0.48
N CYS A 28 -4.71 3.96 0.22
CA CYS A 28 -5.40 2.68 0.37
C CYS A 28 -6.47 2.47 -0.68
N VAL A 29 -6.50 1.27 -1.25
CA VAL A 29 -7.64 0.74 -2.03
C VAL A 29 -8.25 -0.40 -1.23
N LEU A 30 -9.53 -0.29 -0.89
CA LEU A 30 -10.30 -1.35 -0.25
C LEU A 30 -11.02 -2.19 -1.30
N ALA A 31 -10.93 -3.50 -1.16
CA ALA A 31 -11.61 -4.45 -2.03
C ALA A 31 -12.15 -5.64 -1.25
N MET A 32 -13.16 -6.29 -1.80
CA MET A 32 -13.71 -7.53 -1.29
C MET A 32 -13.30 -8.69 -2.20
N GLN A 33 -12.68 -9.70 -1.64
CA GLN A 33 -12.35 -10.94 -2.33
C GLN A 33 -13.32 -12.05 -1.92
N THR A 34 -13.95 -12.67 -2.90
CA THR A 34 -14.93 -13.74 -2.70
C THR A 34 -14.51 -15.00 -3.44
N ALA A 35 -14.52 -16.15 -2.76
CA ALA A 35 -14.27 -17.44 -3.40
C ALA A 35 -15.39 -17.77 -4.39
N GLN A 36 -15.02 -18.27 -5.57
CA GLN A 36 -15.94 -18.79 -6.57
C GLN A 36 -15.59 -20.25 -6.88
N GLU A 37 -16.60 -21.12 -6.98
CA GLU A 37 -16.36 -22.53 -7.29
C GLU A 37 -15.95 -22.68 -8.76
N GLY A 38 -14.85 -23.40 -9.00
CA GLY A 38 -14.33 -23.69 -10.35
C GLY A 38 -13.77 -22.47 -11.11
N LYS A 39 -13.63 -21.32 -10.46
CA LYS A 39 -13.08 -20.08 -11.02
C LYS A 39 -12.09 -19.45 -10.05
N GLY A 40 -11.25 -18.56 -10.56
CA GLY A 40 -10.44 -17.70 -9.70
C GLY A 40 -11.33 -16.84 -8.77
N PRO A 41 -10.77 -16.24 -7.71
CA PRO A 41 -11.55 -15.42 -6.80
C PRO A 41 -12.09 -14.18 -7.51
N LYS A 42 -13.33 -13.78 -7.18
CA LYS A 42 -13.87 -12.48 -7.57
C LYS A 42 -13.29 -11.41 -6.65
N ILE A 43 -12.75 -10.33 -7.22
CA ILE A 43 -12.19 -9.20 -6.48
C ILE A 43 -12.95 -7.96 -6.91
N GLU A 44 -13.63 -7.31 -5.97
CA GLU A 44 -14.49 -6.16 -6.20
C GLU A 44 -13.93 -4.95 -5.47
N PHE A 45 -13.69 -3.87 -6.22
CA PHE A 45 -13.36 -2.57 -5.65
C PHE A 45 -14.50 -2.08 -4.74
N MET A 46 -14.17 -1.51 -3.60
CA MET A 46 -15.14 -0.93 -2.66
C MET A 46 -14.98 0.58 -2.56
N GLU A 47 -13.84 1.04 -2.12
CA GLU A 47 -13.49 2.46 -2.00
C GLU A 47 -11.98 2.66 -2.04
N GLU A 48 -11.56 3.91 -2.18
CA GLU A 48 -10.17 4.32 -2.06
C GLU A 48 -10.07 5.64 -1.32
N PHE A 49 -8.94 5.86 -0.67
CA PHE A 49 -8.67 7.09 0.07
C PHE A 49 -7.17 7.28 0.26
N GLU A 50 -6.78 8.51 0.56
CA GLU A 50 -5.43 8.86 0.97
C GLU A 50 -5.47 9.89 2.09
N TYR A 51 -4.43 9.91 2.91
CA TYR A 51 -4.20 10.92 3.92
C TYR A 51 -2.75 11.39 3.84
N LYS A 52 -2.56 12.70 3.70
CA LYS A 52 -1.28 13.35 3.93
C LYS A 52 -1.14 13.66 5.41
N ILE A 53 0.04 13.39 5.93
CA ILE A 53 0.35 13.48 7.36
C ILE A 53 1.44 14.51 7.53
N LEU A 54 1.24 15.44 8.47
CA LEU A 54 2.23 16.46 8.80
C LEU A 54 3.45 15.81 9.43
N PRO A 55 4.65 15.92 8.82
CA PRO A 55 5.87 15.48 9.46
C PRO A 55 6.21 16.38 10.65
N GLU A 56 6.68 15.79 11.76
CA GLU A 56 7.09 16.49 12.96
C GLU A 56 8.61 16.68 13.05
N HIS A 57 9.39 15.86 12.31
CA HIS A 57 10.84 15.76 12.38
C HIS A 57 11.50 15.80 11.00
N LEU A 58 11.26 16.87 10.24
CA LEU A 58 11.90 17.05 8.93
C LEU A 58 13.43 17.13 8.98
N GLU A 59 14.00 17.48 10.13
CA GLU A 59 15.46 17.49 10.35
C GLU A 59 16.10 16.11 10.27
N THR A 60 15.30 15.04 10.42
CA THR A 60 15.78 13.66 10.26
C THR A 60 15.49 13.06 8.88
N ALA A 61 14.77 13.80 8.04
CA ALA A 61 14.35 13.33 6.73
C ALA A 61 15.53 13.09 5.79
N ASP A 62 15.40 12.07 4.95
CA ASP A 62 16.30 11.82 3.83
C ASP A 62 15.90 12.70 2.64
N PRO A 63 16.77 13.61 2.16
CA PRO A 63 16.48 14.49 1.03
C PRO A 63 16.11 13.73 -0.25
N GLU A 64 16.68 12.54 -0.49
CA GLU A 64 16.37 11.72 -1.66
C GLU A 64 14.91 11.20 -1.59
N SER A 65 14.48 10.74 -0.41
CA SER A 65 13.10 10.30 -0.19
C SER A 65 12.10 11.42 -0.40
N LEU A 66 12.38 12.63 0.13
CA LEU A 66 11.53 13.81 -0.07
C LEU A 66 11.46 14.24 -1.54
N MET A 67 12.56 14.08 -2.29
CA MET A 67 12.59 14.37 -3.73
C MET A 67 11.75 13.35 -4.51
N ILE A 68 11.82 12.06 -4.17
CA ILE A 68 11.11 10.98 -4.85
C ILE A 68 9.59 11.14 -4.67
N ASN A 69 9.11 11.35 -3.45
CA ASN A 69 7.68 11.52 -3.17
C ASN A 69 7.16 12.93 -3.45
N GLY A 70 8.06 13.86 -3.80
CA GLY A 70 7.73 15.23 -4.16
C GLY A 70 7.15 16.04 -3.02
N TYR A 71 7.61 15.79 -1.79
CA TYR A 71 7.22 16.58 -0.62
C TYR A 71 7.57 18.05 -0.80
N THR A 72 6.59 18.93 -0.61
CA THR A 72 6.78 20.35 -0.37
C THR A 72 5.76 20.86 0.64
N PRO A 73 6.06 21.92 1.40
CA PRO A 73 5.09 22.48 2.35
C PRO A 73 3.75 22.84 1.71
N GLU A 74 3.76 23.32 0.46
CA GLU A 74 2.56 23.69 -0.28
C GLU A 74 1.71 22.47 -0.64
N ARG A 75 2.33 21.37 -1.04
CA ARG A 75 1.62 20.11 -1.35
C ARG A 75 1.09 19.39 -0.12
N TRP A 76 1.65 19.71 1.06
CA TRP A 76 1.21 19.21 2.35
C TRP A 76 0.45 20.25 3.20
N ALA A 77 -0.01 21.35 2.57
CA ALA A 77 -0.72 22.42 3.29
C ALA A 77 -2.01 21.92 3.98
N ASP A 78 -2.68 20.91 3.39
CA ASP A 78 -3.91 20.31 3.93
C ASP A 78 -3.65 19.00 4.69
N ALA A 79 -2.38 18.70 5.02
CA ALA A 79 -2.02 17.50 5.77
C ALA A 79 -2.58 17.56 7.20
N ILE A 80 -2.97 16.40 7.71
CA ILE A 80 -3.54 16.25 9.06
C ILE A 80 -2.51 15.65 10.03
N SER A 81 -2.80 15.69 11.32
CA SER A 81 -1.92 15.06 12.32
C SER A 81 -1.86 13.54 12.14
N LEU A 82 -0.74 12.94 12.56
CA LEU A 82 -0.60 11.48 12.56
C LEU A 82 -1.76 10.78 13.26
N LYS A 83 -2.17 11.30 14.42
CA LYS A 83 -3.26 10.70 15.20
C LYS A 83 -4.58 10.73 14.44
N GLU A 84 -4.96 11.87 13.86
CA GLU A 84 -6.19 12.00 13.08
C GLU A 84 -6.18 11.09 11.85
N ALA A 85 -5.06 11.03 11.13
CA ALA A 85 -4.92 10.14 9.98
C ALA A 85 -5.11 8.67 10.38
N MET A 86 -4.47 8.23 11.47
CA MET A 86 -4.56 6.85 11.93
C MET A 86 -5.92 6.49 12.52
N GLU A 87 -6.64 7.42 13.15
CA GLU A 87 -8.03 7.21 13.58
C GLU A 87 -8.96 6.95 12.38
N LYS A 88 -8.89 7.81 11.36
CA LYS A 88 -9.66 7.65 10.10
C LYS A 88 -9.28 6.36 9.36
N PHE A 89 -7.98 6.09 9.26
CA PHE A 89 -7.48 4.88 8.62
C PHE A 89 -7.96 3.61 9.33
N ALA A 90 -7.83 3.53 10.67
CA ALA A 90 -8.25 2.38 11.46
C ALA A 90 -9.75 2.08 11.35
N GLU A 91 -10.58 3.11 11.20
CA GLU A 91 -12.02 2.95 10.99
C GLU A 91 -12.31 2.27 9.65
N LYS A 92 -11.71 2.78 8.57
CA LYS A 92 -11.94 2.30 7.19
C LYS A 92 -11.40 0.88 6.95
N VAL A 93 -10.22 0.55 7.48
CA VAL A 93 -9.57 -0.76 7.24
C VAL A 93 -9.96 -1.84 8.24
N ARG A 94 -10.98 -1.61 9.05
CA ARG A 94 -11.42 -2.55 10.11
C ARG A 94 -11.68 -3.95 9.57
N GLY A 95 -10.92 -4.92 10.10
CA GLY A 95 -11.02 -6.33 9.72
C GLY A 95 -10.48 -6.69 8.33
N ALA A 96 -9.97 -5.72 7.57
CA ALA A 96 -9.33 -5.98 6.29
C ALA A 96 -7.93 -6.56 6.48
N SER A 97 -7.51 -7.45 5.58
CA SER A 97 -6.15 -7.95 5.49
C SER A 97 -5.26 -6.93 4.80
N PHE A 98 -4.05 -6.74 5.32
CA PHE A 98 -3.05 -5.84 4.74
C PHE A 98 -2.46 -6.44 3.47
N VAL A 99 -2.45 -5.71 2.36
CA VAL A 99 -1.82 -6.09 1.10
C VAL A 99 -0.92 -4.96 0.64
N ALA A 100 0.34 -5.26 0.32
CA ALA A 100 1.27 -4.26 -0.22
C ALA A 100 2.25 -4.89 -1.22
N HIS A 101 2.99 -4.04 -1.92
CA HIS A 101 4.09 -4.44 -2.77
C HIS A 101 5.42 -4.22 -2.04
N ASN A 102 6.03 -5.30 -1.53
CA ASN A 102 7.06 -5.29 -0.48
C ASN A 102 6.47 -4.97 0.90
N VAL A 103 5.54 -5.80 1.32
CA VAL A 103 4.72 -5.62 2.53
C VAL A 103 5.52 -5.31 3.80
N SER A 104 6.76 -5.76 3.91
CA SER A 104 7.60 -5.51 5.10
C SER A 104 7.90 -4.04 5.31
N PHE A 105 8.06 -3.27 4.24
CA PHE A 105 8.32 -1.84 4.29
C PHE A 105 7.09 -1.07 4.79
N ASP A 106 5.98 -1.17 4.08
CA ASP A 106 4.75 -0.43 4.40
C ASP A 106 4.22 -0.80 5.80
N LEU A 107 4.26 -2.10 6.11
CA LEU A 107 3.79 -2.61 7.39
C LEU A 107 4.60 -2.03 8.56
N ALA A 108 5.93 -1.92 8.44
CA ALA A 108 6.76 -1.38 9.51
C ALA A 108 6.39 0.08 9.83
N PHE A 109 6.17 0.92 8.80
CA PHE A 109 5.76 2.30 8.99
C PHE A 109 4.33 2.41 9.54
N VAL A 110 3.38 1.61 9.03
CA VAL A 110 1.99 1.63 9.52
C VAL A 110 1.87 1.12 10.96
N GLU A 111 2.59 0.07 11.33
CA GLU A 111 2.62 -0.41 12.73
C GLU A 111 3.29 0.61 13.65
N GLY A 112 4.39 1.24 13.20
CA GLY A 112 5.03 2.36 13.89
C GLY A 112 4.08 3.54 14.10
N ALA A 113 3.31 3.90 13.07
CA ALA A 113 2.30 4.96 13.12
C ALA A 113 1.17 4.67 14.12
N PHE A 114 0.65 3.43 14.14
CA PHE A 114 -0.32 3.00 15.16
C PHE A 114 0.25 3.13 16.58
N LYS A 115 1.49 2.68 16.78
CA LYS A 115 2.16 2.76 18.09
C LYS A 115 2.38 4.22 18.52
N LYS A 116 2.90 5.08 17.63
CA LYS A 116 3.18 6.50 17.91
C LYS A 116 1.89 7.28 18.19
N SER A 117 0.84 7.06 17.40
CA SER A 117 -0.45 7.76 17.56
C SER A 117 -1.28 7.27 18.76
N GLY A 118 -0.98 6.09 19.31
CA GLY A 118 -1.78 5.44 20.34
C GLY A 118 -3.12 4.88 19.83
N VAL A 119 -3.34 4.88 18.53
CA VAL A 119 -4.55 4.34 17.89
C VAL A 119 -4.46 2.81 17.80
N LYS A 120 -5.55 2.13 18.15
CA LYS A 120 -5.59 0.67 18.06
C LYS A 120 -5.63 0.20 16.61
N ASN A 121 -4.70 -0.68 16.21
CA ASN A 121 -4.79 -1.37 14.93
C ASN A 121 -6.02 -2.29 14.91
N THR A 122 -6.91 -2.08 13.94
CA THR A 122 -8.17 -2.79 13.77
C THR A 122 -8.16 -3.80 12.63
N MET A 123 -7.03 -3.90 11.92
CA MET A 123 -6.88 -4.79 10.76
C MET A 123 -6.85 -6.27 11.15
N HIS A 124 -7.15 -7.12 10.18
CA HIS A 124 -6.94 -8.56 10.30
C HIS A 124 -5.44 -8.89 10.37
N TYR A 125 -5.08 -10.01 11.00
CA TYR A 125 -3.67 -10.39 11.16
C TYR A 125 -2.99 -10.89 9.88
N TYR A 126 -3.73 -11.19 8.80
CA TYR A 126 -3.13 -11.58 7.52
C TYR A 126 -2.39 -10.42 6.86
N LYS A 127 -1.20 -10.74 6.34
CA LYS A 127 -0.37 -9.85 5.53
C LYS A 127 -0.09 -10.55 4.21
N LEU A 128 -0.38 -9.87 3.10
CA LEU A 128 -0.20 -10.41 1.76
C LEU A 128 0.80 -9.54 1.02
N ASP A 129 1.84 -10.17 0.50
CA ASP A 129 2.88 -9.51 -0.27
C ASP A 129 2.75 -9.85 -1.75
N THR A 130 2.57 -8.84 -2.59
CA THR A 130 2.41 -9.04 -4.05
C THR A 130 3.72 -9.41 -4.73
N ILE A 131 4.89 -9.08 -4.17
CA ILE A 131 6.18 -9.61 -4.67
C ILE A 131 6.22 -11.13 -4.51
N SER A 132 5.87 -11.63 -3.34
CA SER A 132 5.85 -13.07 -3.06
C SER A 132 4.87 -13.82 -3.95
N LEU A 133 3.68 -13.23 -4.20
CA LEU A 133 2.70 -13.80 -5.12
C LEU A 133 3.20 -13.80 -6.56
N ALA A 134 3.79 -12.69 -7.02
CA ALA A 134 4.36 -12.58 -8.36
C ALA A 134 5.50 -13.57 -8.56
N PHE A 135 6.41 -13.69 -7.58
CA PHE A 135 7.50 -14.65 -7.59
C PHE A 135 6.96 -16.08 -7.74
N ALA A 136 5.97 -16.47 -6.94
CA ALA A 136 5.40 -17.82 -7.00
C ALA A 136 4.67 -18.12 -8.32
N LYS A 137 4.08 -17.11 -8.97
CA LYS A 137 3.27 -17.28 -10.19
C LYS A 137 4.07 -17.15 -11.48
N LEU A 138 5.12 -16.33 -11.49
CA LEU A 138 5.80 -15.88 -12.70
C LEU A 138 7.28 -16.29 -12.75
N TYR A 139 7.75 -17.06 -11.79
CA TYR A 139 9.17 -17.46 -11.70
C TYR A 139 9.67 -18.23 -12.93
N ASP A 140 8.81 -19.02 -13.55
CA ASP A 140 9.08 -19.83 -14.73
C ASP A 140 8.88 -19.08 -16.06
N LYS A 141 8.46 -17.82 -16.03
CA LYS A 141 8.27 -16.97 -17.20
C LYS A 141 9.59 -16.25 -17.54
N PRO A 142 10.32 -16.64 -18.61
CA PRO A 142 11.65 -16.08 -18.89
C PRO A 142 11.65 -14.58 -19.20
N GLU A 143 10.52 -14.02 -19.60
CA GLU A 143 10.34 -12.59 -19.81
C GLU A 143 10.23 -11.79 -18.51
N VAL A 144 9.94 -12.43 -17.35
CA VAL A 144 9.83 -11.76 -16.05
C VAL A 144 11.17 -11.78 -15.34
N GLN A 145 11.93 -10.70 -15.48
CA GLN A 145 13.27 -10.59 -14.90
C GLN A 145 13.32 -9.87 -13.56
N LYS A 146 12.25 -9.14 -13.20
CA LYS A 146 12.15 -8.34 -11.98
C LYS A 146 10.73 -8.41 -11.42
N PHE A 147 10.62 -8.24 -10.11
CA PHE A 147 9.33 -8.24 -9.40
C PHE A 147 9.02 -6.88 -8.76
N SER A 148 9.64 -5.78 -9.25
CA SER A 148 9.27 -4.43 -8.80
C SER A 148 7.88 -4.05 -9.33
N LEU A 149 7.15 -3.20 -8.60
CA LEU A 149 5.81 -2.75 -8.98
C LEU A 149 5.80 -2.15 -10.39
N ARG A 150 6.77 -1.29 -10.70
CA ARG A 150 6.94 -0.70 -12.03
C ARG A 150 7.06 -1.78 -13.12
N PHE A 151 7.93 -2.78 -12.94
CA PHE A 151 8.12 -3.84 -13.93
C PHE A 151 6.84 -4.68 -14.11
N LEU A 152 6.17 -5.03 -13.01
CA LEU A 152 4.92 -5.80 -13.08
C LEU A 152 3.79 -5.00 -13.73
N CYS A 153 3.72 -3.68 -13.51
CA CYS A 153 2.79 -2.82 -14.22
C CYS A 153 3.04 -2.84 -15.73
N GLU A 154 4.31 -2.68 -16.15
CA GLU A 154 4.70 -2.76 -17.57
C GLU A 154 4.35 -4.14 -18.16
N TYR A 155 4.68 -5.22 -17.48
CA TYR A 155 4.40 -6.59 -17.89
C TYR A 155 2.90 -6.87 -18.09
N PHE A 156 2.06 -6.38 -17.19
CA PHE A 156 0.60 -6.58 -17.24
C PHE A 156 -0.15 -5.49 -18.02
N GLY A 157 0.54 -4.49 -18.59
CA GLY A 157 -0.09 -3.36 -19.29
C GLY A 157 -0.91 -2.44 -18.38
N ILE A 158 -0.51 -2.31 -17.11
CA ILE A 158 -1.15 -1.44 -16.11
C ILE A 158 -0.51 -0.06 -16.19
N THR A 159 -1.32 0.99 -16.34
CA THR A 159 -0.85 2.37 -16.37
C THR A 159 -0.81 2.94 -14.96
N ASN A 160 0.38 3.28 -14.46
CA ASN A 160 0.59 4.03 -13.23
C ASN A 160 1.11 5.44 -13.57
N LYS A 161 0.19 6.40 -13.76
CA LYS A 161 0.51 7.76 -14.27
C LYS A 161 1.22 8.65 -13.24
N ASN A 162 0.95 8.42 -11.96
CA ASN A 162 1.45 9.24 -10.85
C ASN A 162 2.24 8.36 -9.87
N ALA A 163 3.17 7.55 -10.41
CA ALA A 163 4.09 6.77 -9.56
C ALA A 163 4.72 7.68 -8.50
N HIS A 164 4.94 7.14 -7.30
CA HIS A 164 5.42 7.85 -6.12
C HIS A 164 4.39 8.83 -5.51
N THR A 165 3.11 8.45 -5.57
CA THR A 165 2.09 8.90 -4.62
C THR A 165 1.42 7.65 -4.04
N ALA A 166 1.21 7.63 -2.74
CA ALA A 166 0.76 6.44 -2.04
C ALA A 166 -0.54 5.84 -2.62
N LEU A 167 -1.53 6.66 -2.96
CA LEU A 167 -2.76 6.13 -3.55
C LEU A 167 -2.55 5.58 -4.96
N SER A 168 -1.68 6.17 -5.79
CA SER A 168 -1.41 5.67 -7.13
C SER A 168 -0.72 4.30 -7.10
N ASP A 169 0.24 4.11 -6.19
CA ASP A 169 0.96 2.86 -6.05
C ASP A 169 0.09 1.77 -5.37
N ALA A 170 -0.80 2.15 -4.43
CA ALA A 170 -1.83 1.25 -3.91
C ALA A 170 -2.80 0.75 -5.00
N ARG A 171 -3.23 1.63 -5.93
CA ARG A 171 -4.05 1.25 -7.11
C ARG A 171 -3.29 0.29 -8.04
N ALA A 172 -2.02 0.60 -8.31
CA ALA A 172 -1.18 -0.27 -9.13
C ALA A 172 -1.02 -1.66 -8.50
N THR A 173 -0.79 -1.72 -7.20
CA THR A 173 -0.70 -2.95 -6.42
C THR A 173 -2.01 -3.76 -6.46
N PHE A 174 -3.16 -3.09 -6.35
CA PHE A 174 -4.48 -3.71 -6.51
C PHE A 174 -4.66 -4.33 -7.90
N GLU A 175 -4.32 -3.61 -8.97
CA GLU A 175 -4.44 -4.14 -10.34
C GLU A 175 -3.44 -5.28 -10.61
N VAL A 176 -2.20 -5.18 -10.14
CA VAL A 176 -1.21 -6.28 -10.21
C VAL A 176 -1.74 -7.52 -9.48
N TYR A 177 -2.27 -7.36 -8.27
CA TYR A 177 -2.86 -8.46 -7.51
C TYR A 177 -3.98 -9.17 -8.27
N LYS A 178 -4.90 -8.41 -8.90
CA LYS A 178 -5.97 -8.96 -9.73
C LYS A 178 -5.42 -9.79 -10.89
N LYS A 179 -4.42 -9.25 -11.61
CA LYS A 179 -3.77 -9.94 -12.72
C LYS A 179 -3.11 -11.25 -12.28
N LEU A 180 -2.42 -11.24 -11.14
CA LEU A 180 -1.78 -12.44 -10.60
C LEU A 180 -2.78 -13.54 -10.21
N LEU A 181 -4.02 -13.21 -9.87
CA LEU A 181 -5.05 -14.18 -9.47
C LEU A 181 -6.01 -14.59 -10.59
N MET A 182 -5.93 -13.96 -11.76
CA MET A 182 -6.68 -14.42 -12.92
C MET A 182 -6.19 -15.81 -13.34
N PRO A 183 -7.10 -16.74 -13.68
CA PRO A 183 -6.71 -17.98 -14.34
C PRO A 183 -6.09 -17.66 -15.71
N GLU A 184 -5.08 -18.41 -16.08
CA GLU A 184 -4.47 -18.37 -17.44
C GLU A 184 -5.48 -18.78 -18.52
#